data_4de9dd2b56bd813261f43e2bd9b04def
#
_entry.id   4de9dd2b56bd813261f43e2bd9b04def
#
_cell.length_a   1.000
_cell.length_b   1.000
_cell.length_c   1.000
_cell.angle_alpha   90.00
_cell.angle_beta   90.00
_cell.angle_gamma   90.00
#
_symmetry.space_group_name_H-M   'P 1'
#
loop_
_entity.id
_entity.type
_entity.pdbx_description
1 polymer ?
#
loop_
_entity_poly.entity_id
_entity_poly.type
_entity_poly.pdbx_seq_one_letter_code
_entity_poly.pdbx_strand_id
1 'polypeptide(L)'
;MAMALRLQSRRVVRAEDLADHFEISVRTVYRDLAALGEAGIPIMAEAGVGYSLVKGYHLPPVMFTAEEASALFIGSKLVEHLTDASLRKHMESALLKIRSVLPRDRQDYLDRLERSTVVVQESSGPLPRLSSETLIPVQRALAERRVLAIDYQGAQRAELTRRQVEPLGLVYYSDNWHLIAYCRLRRDVRDFRTDRIRRLQLQAEFFSGHDDFSVQRYLDEAAREGKFVTAVVRFQPDVMRRVRREWACRLVTETTEPEGVAVTLMGYSLEWLTDWVLSFGSKAEVLAPETFKNLVAMEAEKIAAHYRAPRASDARVWQAETLLT
;
A
#
# COMPACT_ATOMS: atom_id res chain seq x y z
N MET A 1 29.32 -13.81 -3.26
CA MET A 1 27.90 -14.22 -3.32
C MET A 1 26.95 -13.05 -3.58
N ALA A 2 27.01 -11.93 -2.83
CA ALA A 2 26.13 -10.76 -3.02
C ALA A 2 26.15 -10.19 -4.45
N MET A 3 27.33 -10.14 -5.08
CA MET A 3 27.48 -9.68 -6.47
C MET A 3 26.80 -10.63 -7.48
N ALA A 4 26.84 -11.93 -7.26
CA ALA A 4 26.15 -12.91 -8.10
C ALA A 4 24.61 -12.77 -7.98
N LEU A 5 24.09 -12.52 -6.78
CA LEU A 5 22.66 -12.21 -6.57
C LEU A 5 22.25 -10.93 -7.31
N ARG A 6 23.13 -9.92 -7.32
CA ARG A 6 22.87 -8.68 -8.07
C ARG A 6 22.80 -8.92 -9.57
N LEU A 7 23.69 -9.76 -10.13
CA LEU A 7 23.65 -10.16 -11.54
C LEU A 7 22.41 -10.99 -11.87
N GLN A 8 21.90 -11.79 -10.93
CA GLN A 8 20.67 -12.56 -11.14
C GLN A 8 19.41 -11.66 -11.13
N SER A 9 19.42 -10.58 -10.35
CA SER A 9 18.27 -9.67 -10.24
C SER A 9 18.10 -8.74 -11.44
N ARG A 10 19.08 -8.62 -12.33
CA ARG A 10 19.06 -7.75 -13.52
C ARG A 10 19.57 -8.47 -14.75
N ARG A 11 19.05 -8.11 -15.93
CA ARG A 11 19.47 -8.72 -17.20
C ARG A 11 20.93 -8.46 -17.52
N VAL A 12 21.41 -7.23 -17.29
CA VAL A 12 22.80 -6.79 -17.50
C VAL A 12 23.11 -5.72 -16.45
N VAL A 13 24.33 -5.74 -15.90
CA VAL A 13 24.83 -4.74 -14.93
C VAL A 13 26.23 -4.31 -15.34
N ARG A 14 26.52 -3.02 -15.33
CA ARG A 14 27.87 -2.50 -15.62
C ARG A 14 28.77 -2.62 -14.39
N ALA A 15 30.08 -2.65 -14.64
CA ALA A 15 31.04 -2.73 -13.54
C ALA A 15 30.98 -1.50 -12.63
N GLU A 16 30.74 -0.32 -13.20
CA GLU A 16 30.58 0.92 -12.49
C GLU A 16 29.37 0.86 -11.55
N ASP A 17 28.22 0.34 -12.03
CA ASP A 17 26.99 0.20 -11.22
C ASP A 17 27.19 -0.78 -10.04
N LEU A 18 28.03 -1.80 -10.23
CA LEU A 18 28.40 -2.74 -9.16
C LEU A 18 29.35 -2.07 -8.16
N ALA A 19 30.33 -1.29 -8.66
CA ALA A 19 31.25 -0.55 -7.82
C ALA A 19 30.53 0.42 -6.89
N ASP A 20 29.59 1.20 -7.45
CA ASP A 20 28.76 2.16 -6.70
C ASP A 20 27.86 1.46 -5.70
N HIS A 21 27.22 0.37 -6.10
CA HIS A 21 26.27 -0.35 -5.23
C HIS A 21 26.93 -1.01 -4.01
N PHE A 22 28.16 -1.52 -4.18
CA PHE A 22 28.91 -2.18 -3.11
C PHE A 22 29.97 -1.28 -2.45
N GLU A 23 30.06 -0.01 -2.87
CA GLU A 23 31.02 0.97 -2.36
C GLU A 23 32.47 0.49 -2.48
N ILE A 24 32.81 -0.16 -3.60
CA ILE A 24 34.14 -0.72 -3.90
C ILE A 24 34.68 -0.16 -5.21
N SER A 25 35.99 -0.33 -5.44
CA SER A 25 36.59 0.07 -6.72
C SER A 25 36.16 -0.85 -7.87
N VAL A 26 36.08 -0.31 -9.09
CA VAL A 26 35.84 -1.09 -10.33
C VAL A 26 36.87 -2.21 -10.50
N ARG A 27 38.11 -1.97 -10.09
CA ARG A 27 39.17 -3.01 -10.07
C ARG A 27 38.81 -4.17 -9.15
N THR A 28 38.23 -3.88 -8.01
CA THR A 28 37.73 -4.91 -7.06
C THR A 28 36.57 -5.69 -7.67
N VAL A 29 35.64 -5.00 -8.37
CA VAL A 29 34.53 -5.65 -9.10
C VAL A 29 35.06 -6.68 -10.09
N TYR A 30 36.03 -6.31 -10.92
CA TYR A 30 36.62 -7.25 -11.91
C TYR A 30 37.24 -8.46 -11.25
N ARG A 31 38.01 -8.27 -10.17
CA ARG A 31 38.61 -9.37 -9.40
C ARG A 31 37.53 -10.29 -8.81
N ASP A 32 36.49 -9.73 -8.26
CA ASP A 32 35.42 -10.50 -7.63
C ASP A 32 34.54 -11.23 -8.65
N LEU A 33 34.31 -10.64 -9.83
CA LEU A 33 33.64 -11.32 -10.95
C LEU A 33 34.48 -12.51 -11.49
N ALA A 34 35.79 -12.34 -11.58
CA ALA A 34 36.70 -13.42 -11.96
C ALA A 34 36.67 -14.56 -10.95
N ALA A 35 36.76 -14.25 -9.66
CA ALA A 35 36.66 -15.24 -8.57
C ALA A 35 35.30 -15.98 -8.55
N LEU A 36 34.21 -15.31 -8.85
CA LEU A 36 32.89 -15.94 -9.00
C LEU A 36 32.86 -16.89 -10.19
N GLY A 37 33.51 -16.52 -11.33
CA GLY A 37 33.66 -17.38 -12.50
C GLY A 37 34.49 -18.64 -12.19
N GLU A 38 35.59 -18.48 -11.48
CA GLU A 38 36.40 -19.59 -10.99
C GLU A 38 35.65 -20.52 -10.01
N ALA A 39 34.76 -19.95 -9.23
CA ALA A 39 33.84 -20.70 -8.36
C ALA A 39 32.70 -21.41 -9.10
N GLY A 40 32.68 -21.39 -10.44
CA GLY A 40 31.72 -22.11 -11.27
C GLY A 40 30.40 -21.34 -11.54
N ILE A 41 30.35 -20.05 -11.25
CA ILE A 41 29.19 -19.20 -11.61
C ILE A 41 29.38 -18.71 -13.05
N PRO A 42 28.54 -19.11 -14.02
CA PRO A 42 28.73 -18.78 -15.42
C PRO A 42 28.34 -17.33 -15.69
N ILE A 43 29.33 -16.43 -15.63
CA ILE A 43 29.19 -15.01 -15.90
C ILE A 43 29.54 -14.74 -17.35
N MET A 44 28.68 -14.06 -18.07
CA MET A 44 28.92 -13.51 -19.40
C MET A 44 29.35 -12.05 -19.28
N ALA A 45 30.44 -11.70 -19.97
CA ALA A 45 30.91 -10.34 -20.12
C ALA A 45 30.71 -9.90 -21.58
N GLU A 46 30.03 -8.80 -21.81
CA GLU A 46 29.87 -8.21 -23.14
C GLU A 46 30.48 -6.80 -23.15
N ALA A 47 31.49 -6.63 -24.00
CA ALA A 47 32.24 -5.37 -24.07
C ALA A 47 31.33 -4.18 -24.40
N GLY A 48 31.40 -3.12 -23.59
CA GLY A 48 30.54 -1.92 -23.72
C GLY A 48 29.08 -2.06 -23.21
N VAL A 49 28.65 -3.28 -22.85
CA VAL A 49 27.31 -3.57 -22.38
C VAL A 49 27.30 -3.87 -20.88
N GLY A 50 28.11 -4.81 -20.42
CA GLY A 50 28.25 -5.16 -19.02
C GLY A 50 28.32 -6.67 -18.75
N TYR A 51 27.91 -7.05 -17.54
CA TYR A 51 27.98 -8.42 -17.02
C TYR A 51 26.59 -8.98 -16.80
N SER A 52 26.39 -10.27 -17.11
CA SER A 52 25.15 -11.01 -16.88
C SER A 52 25.44 -12.47 -16.52
N LEU A 53 24.48 -13.15 -15.94
CA LEU A 53 24.50 -14.60 -15.82
C LEU A 53 24.08 -15.24 -17.16
N VAL A 54 24.62 -16.40 -17.47
CA VAL A 54 24.21 -17.19 -18.66
C VAL A 54 22.68 -17.45 -18.55
N LYS A 55 21.98 -17.28 -19.66
CA LYS A 55 20.54 -17.47 -19.75
C LYS A 55 20.12 -18.86 -19.28
N GLY A 56 19.19 -18.93 -18.32
CA GLY A 56 18.72 -20.18 -17.73
C GLY A 56 19.52 -20.67 -16.52
N TYR A 57 20.64 -20.01 -16.18
CA TYR A 57 21.35 -20.30 -14.94
C TYR A 57 20.66 -19.63 -13.75
N HIS A 58 20.40 -20.41 -12.73
CA HIS A 58 19.88 -19.95 -11.45
C HIS A 58 20.90 -20.25 -10.36
N LEU A 59 21.19 -19.26 -9.54
CA LEU A 59 22.03 -19.47 -8.36
C LEU A 59 21.45 -20.60 -7.47
N PRO A 60 22.33 -21.34 -6.75
CA PRO A 60 21.87 -22.28 -5.73
C PRO A 60 20.85 -21.62 -4.78
N PRO A 61 20.03 -22.41 -4.06
CA PRO A 61 18.97 -21.88 -3.21
C PRO A 61 19.48 -20.74 -2.31
N VAL A 62 18.77 -19.62 -2.33
CA VAL A 62 19.12 -18.44 -1.53
C VAL A 62 19.08 -18.82 -0.05
N MET A 63 20.20 -18.64 0.63
CA MET A 63 20.31 -18.84 2.07
C MET A 63 19.87 -17.56 2.77
N PHE A 64 18.79 -17.63 3.55
CA PHE A 64 18.34 -16.52 4.38
C PHE A 64 19.03 -16.54 5.75
N THR A 65 19.42 -15.37 6.26
CA THR A 65 19.76 -15.21 7.68
C THR A 65 18.49 -15.27 8.54
N ALA A 66 18.63 -15.39 9.85
CA ALA A 66 17.48 -15.36 10.76
C ALA A 66 16.75 -14.02 10.71
N GLU A 67 17.52 -12.92 10.59
CA GLU A 67 17.02 -11.55 10.50
C GLU A 67 16.26 -11.29 9.19
N GLU A 68 16.80 -11.76 8.05
CA GLU A 68 16.13 -11.65 6.75
C GLU A 68 14.81 -12.44 6.73
N ALA A 69 14.84 -13.67 7.23
CA ALA A 69 13.64 -14.48 7.34
C ALA A 69 12.60 -13.85 8.28
N SER A 70 13.03 -13.26 9.40
CA SER A 70 12.16 -12.54 10.34
C SER A 70 11.53 -11.30 9.70
N ALA A 71 12.31 -10.53 8.96
CA ALA A 71 11.82 -9.35 8.26
C ALA A 71 10.74 -9.72 7.22
N LEU A 72 10.96 -10.78 6.46
CA LEU A 72 9.98 -11.30 5.49
C LEU A 72 8.72 -11.79 6.19
N PHE A 73 8.86 -12.48 7.33
CA PHE A 73 7.74 -12.96 8.13
C PHE A 73 6.89 -11.80 8.68
N ILE A 74 7.51 -10.79 9.30
CA ILE A 74 6.79 -9.60 9.80
C ILE A 74 6.13 -8.84 8.65
N GLY A 75 6.84 -8.67 7.53
CA GLY A 75 6.28 -8.07 6.31
C GLY A 75 5.04 -8.83 5.80
N SER A 76 5.04 -10.17 5.90
CA SER A 76 3.89 -10.98 5.50
C SER A 76 2.65 -10.74 6.37
N LYS A 77 2.83 -10.50 7.67
CA LYS A 77 1.72 -10.14 8.57
C LYS A 77 1.08 -8.81 8.18
N LEU A 78 1.87 -7.83 7.73
CA LEU A 78 1.35 -6.58 7.17
C LEU A 78 0.62 -6.82 5.84
N VAL A 79 1.18 -7.64 4.95
CA VAL A 79 0.52 -8.02 3.68
C VAL A 79 -0.82 -8.71 3.95
N GLU A 80 -0.93 -9.56 4.96
CA GLU A 80 -2.17 -10.23 5.34
C GLU A 80 -3.30 -9.25 5.65
N HIS A 81 -2.98 -8.10 6.27
CA HIS A 81 -3.95 -7.07 6.66
C HIS A 81 -4.22 -6.04 5.56
N LEU A 82 -3.21 -5.70 4.75
CA LEU A 82 -3.29 -4.59 3.79
C LEU A 82 -3.65 -5.03 2.37
N THR A 83 -3.82 -6.33 2.10
CA THR A 83 -4.00 -6.82 0.74
C THR A 83 -5.21 -7.75 0.58
N ASP A 84 -5.51 -8.10 -0.68
CA ASP A 84 -6.60 -9.00 -1.03
C ASP A 84 -6.19 -10.49 -0.99
N ALA A 85 -7.16 -11.38 -1.21
CA ALA A 85 -6.97 -12.82 -1.17
C ALA A 85 -5.94 -13.32 -2.19
N SER A 86 -5.83 -12.67 -3.36
CA SER A 86 -4.91 -13.09 -4.41
C SER A 86 -3.45 -12.94 -3.98
N LEU A 87 -3.09 -11.80 -3.39
CA LEU A 87 -1.73 -11.55 -2.95
C LEU A 87 -1.38 -12.34 -1.68
N ARG A 88 -2.32 -12.48 -0.74
CA ARG A 88 -2.13 -13.30 0.48
C ARG A 88 -1.74 -14.73 0.16
N LYS A 89 -2.48 -15.39 -0.75
CA LYS A 89 -2.19 -16.76 -1.18
C LYS A 89 -0.77 -16.94 -1.71
N HIS A 90 -0.29 -15.98 -2.50
CA HIS A 90 1.07 -16.02 -3.02
C HIS A 90 2.12 -15.76 -1.94
N MET A 91 1.84 -14.88 -0.99
CA MET A 91 2.71 -14.62 0.15
C MET A 91 2.84 -15.86 1.06
N GLU A 92 1.73 -16.52 1.41
CA GLU A 92 1.73 -17.76 2.18
C GLU A 92 2.57 -18.85 1.49
N SER A 93 2.37 -19.02 0.17
CA SER A 93 3.16 -19.99 -0.63
C SER A 93 4.66 -19.65 -0.62
N ALA A 94 5.02 -18.37 -0.71
CA ALA A 94 6.41 -17.93 -0.66
C ALA A 94 7.04 -18.19 0.71
N LEU A 95 6.32 -17.89 1.79
CA LEU A 95 6.79 -18.14 3.16
C LEU A 95 7.01 -19.63 3.44
N LEU A 96 6.11 -20.50 2.97
CA LEU A 96 6.30 -21.96 3.10
C LEU A 96 7.59 -22.43 2.41
N LYS A 97 7.90 -21.91 1.22
CA LYS A 97 9.14 -22.21 0.52
C LYS A 97 10.37 -21.69 1.25
N ILE A 98 10.32 -20.44 1.76
CA ILE A 98 11.41 -19.87 2.56
C ILE A 98 11.65 -20.73 3.80
N ARG A 99 10.59 -21.08 4.53
CA ARG A 99 10.65 -21.90 5.73
C ARG A 99 11.27 -23.29 5.45
N SER A 100 10.92 -23.90 4.31
CA SER A 100 11.44 -25.23 3.95
C SER A 100 12.94 -25.28 3.68
N VAL A 101 13.56 -24.15 3.32
CA VAL A 101 15.01 -24.08 3.04
C VAL A 101 15.82 -23.59 4.25
N LEU A 102 15.18 -23.18 5.34
CA LEU A 102 15.87 -22.74 6.55
C LEU A 102 16.34 -23.93 7.38
N PRO A 103 17.51 -23.83 8.06
CA PRO A 103 17.94 -24.77 9.09
C PRO A 103 16.93 -24.86 10.24
N ARG A 104 16.88 -25.99 10.94
CA ARG A 104 15.90 -26.25 12.02
C ARG A 104 15.90 -25.21 13.13
N ASP A 105 17.08 -24.79 13.57
CA ASP A 105 17.25 -23.75 14.61
C ASP A 105 16.59 -22.44 14.22
N ARG A 106 16.64 -22.06 12.93
CA ARG A 106 16.01 -20.87 12.39
C ARG A 106 14.50 -21.05 12.18
N GLN A 107 14.05 -22.26 11.84
CA GLN A 107 12.62 -22.57 11.79
C GLN A 107 12.01 -22.43 13.21
N ASP A 108 12.66 -23.00 14.24
CA ASP A 108 12.22 -22.87 15.63
C ASP A 108 12.19 -21.41 16.11
N TYR A 109 13.13 -20.60 15.64
CA TYR A 109 13.15 -19.17 15.92
C TYR A 109 11.94 -18.45 15.30
N LEU A 110 11.62 -18.72 14.02
CA LEU A 110 10.45 -18.15 13.36
C LEU A 110 9.15 -18.63 14.03
N ASP A 111 9.05 -19.88 14.46
CA ASP A 111 7.88 -20.41 15.17
C ASP A 111 7.62 -19.69 16.50
N ARG A 112 8.70 -19.36 17.24
CA ARG A 112 8.57 -18.54 18.46
C ARG A 112 8.13 -17.12 18.13
N LEU A 113 8.69 -16.51 17.08
CA LEU A 113 8.33 -15.18 16.63
C LEU A 113 6.85 -15.12 16.19
N GLU A 114 6.37 -16.13 15.48
CA GLU A 114 4.98 -16.24 15.03
C GLU A 114 4.00 -16.26 16.19
N ARG A 115 4.29 -17.04 17.23
CA ARG A 115 3.44 -17.13 18.44
C ARG A 115 3.43 -15.85 19.27
N SER A 116 4.49 -15.04 19.18
CA SER A 116 4.67 -13.81 19.97
C SER A 116 4.33 -12.52 19.21
N THR A 117 4.01 -12.62 17.91
CA THR A 117 3.76 -11.44 17.07
C THR A 117 2.32 -11.41 16.61
N VAL A 118 1.60 -10.38 17.03
CA VAL A 118 0.22 -10.11 16.60
C VAL A 118 0.18 -8.69 16.02
N VAL A 119 -0.31 -8.55 14.81
CA VAL A 119 -0.62 -7.24 14.22
C VAL A 119 -2.06 -6.93 14.55
N VAL A 120 -2.26 -5.96 15.43
CA VAL A 120 -3.60 -5.43 15.74
C VAL A 120 -3.80 -4.19 14.89
N GLN A 121 -4.80 -4.22 14.04
CA GLN A 121 -5.20 -3.04 13.25
C GLN A 121 -6.25 -2.28 14.04
N GLU A 122 -5.91 -1.07 14.49
CA GLU A 122 -6.85 -0.13 15.09
C GLU A 122 -7.67 0.58 13.97
N SER A 123 -8.34 -0.18 13.13
CA SER A 123 -9.27 0.42 12.18
C SER A 123 -10.67 0.47 12.78
N SER A 124 -11.36 1.59 12.56
CA SER A 124 -12.70 1.87 13.05
C SER A 124 -13.77 0.99 12.37
N GLY A 125 -13.62 -0.32 12.46
CA GLY A 125 -14.55 -1.31 11.94
C GLY A 125 -13.84 -2.55 11.40
N PRO A 126 -14.54 -3.69 11.25
CA PRO A 126 -14.01 -4.83 10.53
C PRO A 126 -13.82 -4.36 9.08
N LEU A 127 -12.57 -4.12 8.67
CA LEU A 127 -12.28 -4.04 7.25
C LEU A 127 -12.83 -5.33 6.65
N PRO A 128 -13.75 -5.26 5.67
CA PRO A 128 -14.12 -6.45 4.96
C PRO A 128 -12.79 -7.05 4.46
N ARG A 129 -12.44 -8.24 4.95
CA ARG A 129 -11.32 -8.98 4.36
C ARG A 129 -11.60 -8.95 2.87
N LEU A 130 -10.77 -8.19 2.13
CA LEU A 130 -10.96 -8.05 0.69
C LEU A 130 -10.89 -9.44 0.11
N SER A 131 -12.07 -10.05 -0.07
CA SER A 131 -12.22 -11.36 -0.70
C SER A 131 -12.01 -11.27 -2.22
N SER A 132 -11.80 -10.06 -2.72
CA SER A 132 -11.52 -9.79 -4.11
C SER A 132 -10.16 -10.35 -4.51
N GLU A 133 -10.08 -10.95 -5.67
CA GLU A 133 -8.85 -11.38 -6.31
C GLU A 133 -8.45 -10.34 -7.38
N THR A 134 -8.19 -9.11 -6.95
CA THR A 134 -8.01 -7.95 -7.85
C THR A 134 -6.55 -7.57 -8.02
N LEU A 135 -5.74 -7.65 -6.95
CA LEU A 135 -4.38 -7.10 -6.95
C LEU A 135 -3.42 -7.82 -7.88
N ILE A 136 -3.40 -9.15 -7.89
CA ILE A 136 -2.50 -9.92 -8.77
C ILE A 136 -2.82 -9.70 -10.26
N PRO A 137 -4.09 -9.76 -10.72
CA PRO A 137 -4.42 -9.42 -12.10
C PRO A 137 -4.06 -7.98 -12.48
N VAL A 138 -4.22 -7.02 -11.56
CA VAL A 138 -3.81 -5.62 -11.79
C VAL A 138 -2.30 -5.51 -11.93
N GLN A 139 -1.52 -6.12 -11.02
CA GLN A 139 -0.06 -6.14 -11.10
C GLN A 139 0.44 -6.76 -12.40
N ARG A 140 -0.21 -7.86 -12.83
CA ARG A 140 0.10 -8.51 -14.09
C ARG A 140 -0.19 -7.60 -15.28
N ALA A 141 -1.35 -6.93 -15.28
CA ALA A 141 -1.71 -5.99 -16.33
C ALA A 141 -0.74 -4.81 -16.44
N LEU A 142 -0.28 -4.28 -15.30
CA LEU A 142 0.75 -3.26 -15.24
C LEU A 142 2.08 -3.74 -15.82
N ALA A 143 2.55 -4.92 -15.40
CA ALA A 143 3.83 -5.47 -15.83
C ALA A 143 3.86 -5.85 -17.33
N GLU A 144 2.73 -6.38 -17.84
CA GLU A 144 2.59 -6.83 -19.22
C GLU A 144 2.03 -5.73 -20.15
N ARG A 145 1.68 -4.55 -19.63
CA ARG A 145 1.02 -3.45 -20.35
C ARG A 145 -0.25 -3.90 -21.08
N ARG A 146 -1.11 -4.61 -20.37
CA ARG A 146 -2.37 -5.16 -20.91
C ARG A 146 -3.57 -4.41 -20.43
N VAL A 147 -4.55 -4.30 -21.32
CA VAL A 147 -5.85 -3.68 -21.03
C VAL A 147 -6.63 -4.51 -20.02
N LEU A 148 -7.30 -3.84 -19.08
CA LEU A 148 -8.25 -4.43 -18.16
C LEU A 148 -9.68 -4.03 -18.54
N ALA A 149 -10.59 -5.00 -18.57
CA ALA A 149 -12.03 -4.73 -18.53
C ALA A 149 -12.50 -4.85 -17.07
N ILE A 150 -13.11 -3.79 -16.55
CA ILE A 150 -13.62 -3.72 -15.19
C ILE A 150 -15.10 -3.36 -15.14
N ASP A 151 -15.85 -4.02 -14.27
CA ASP A 151 -17.18 -3.60 -13.87
C ASP A 151 -17.04 -2.82 -12.57
N TYR A 152 -17.23 -1.49 -12.63
CA TYR A 152 -16.93 -0.55 -11.56
C TYR A 152 -18.19 0.08 -10.98
N GLN A 153 -18.28 0.08 -9.66
CA GLN A 153 -19.35 0.72 -8.90
C GLN A 153 -18.92 2.12 -8.46
N GLY A 154 -19.55 3.16 -8.99
CA GLY A 154 -19.27 4.54 -8.64
C GLY A 154 -19.67 4.88 -7.18
N ALA A 155 -19.09 5.95 -6.61
CA ALA A 155 -19.35 6.37 -5.23
C ALA A 155 -20.78 6.87 -5.00
N GLN A 156 -21.32 7.63 -5.96
CA GLN A 156 -22.62 8.34 -5.81
C GLN A 156 -23.80 7.62 -6.48
N ARG A 157 -23.54 6.63 -7.29
CA ARG A 157 -24.60 5.87 -7.99
C ARG A 157 -24.33 4.39 -7.78
N ALA A 158 -25.35 3.67 -7.34
CA ALA A 158 -25.32 2.21 -7.24
C ALA A 158 -25.12 1.52 -8.61
N GLU A 159 -25.05 2.30 -9.68
CA GLU A 159 -24.96 1.85 -11.06
C GLU A 159 -23.59 1.27 -11.38
N LEU A 160 -23.60 0.02 -11.85
CA LEU A 160 -22.43 -0.70 -12.29
C LEU A 160 -22.08 -0.26 -13.71
N THR A 161 -20.87 0.23 -13.94
CA THR A 161 -20.39 0.66 -15.27
C THR A 161 -19.26 -0.22 -15.75
N ARG A 162 -19.40 -0.75 -16.97
CA ARG A 162 -18.32 -1.50 -17.62
C ARG A 162 -17.34 -0.55 -18.31
N ARG A 163 -16.05 -0.75 -18.02
CA ARG A 163 -14.96 0.12 -18.52
C ARG A 163 -13.79 -0.71 -19.01
N GLN A 164 -13.15 -0.22 -20.08
CA GLN A 164 -11.82 -0.64 -20.48
C GLN A 164 -10.83 0.39 -19.99
N VAL A 165 -9.80 -0.08 -19.29
CA VAL A 165 -8.78 0.78 -18.69
C VAL A 165 -7.38 0.27 -19.00
N GLU A 166 -6.44 1.19 -19.15
CA GLU A 166 -5.02 0.93 -19.35
C GLU A 166 -4.30 1.22 -18.02
N PRO A 167 -3.85 0.19 -17.29
CA PRO A 167 -3.21 0.35 -15.99
C PRO A 167 -1.92 1.15 -16.09
N LEU A 168 -1.77 2.19 -15.25
CA LEU A 168 -0.61 3.06 -15.21
C LEU A 168 0.11 3.02 -13.85
N GLY A 169 -0.62 2.66 -12.78
CA GLY A 169 -0.05 2.56 -11.44
C GLY A 169 -0.98 1.93 -10.44
N LEU A 170 -0.40 1.44 -9.35
CA LEU A 170 -1.12 0.89 -8.20
C LEU A 170 -0.61 1.59 -6.94
N VAL A 171 -1.51 2.18 -6.17
CA VAL A 171 -1.17 3.02 -5.00
C VAL A 171 -2.02 2.61 -3.82
N TYR A 172 -1.43 2.56 -2.62
CA TYR A 172 -2.16 2.36 -1.38
C TYR A 172 -2.29 3.68 -0.62
N TYR A 173 -3.51 4.13 -0.39
CA TYR A 173 -3.80 5.30 0.45
C TYR A 173 -5.24 5.26 0.97
N SER A 174 -5.50 6.00 2.07
CA SER A 174 -6.82 6.01 2.72
C SER A 174 -7.40 4.61 2.93
N ASP A 175 -6.54 3.72 3.45
CA ASP A 175 -6.84 2.31 3.75
C ASP A 175 -7.36 1.48 2.57
N ASN A 176 -7.11 1.94 1.34
CA ASN A 176 -7.53 1.25 0.13
C ASN A 176 -6.44 1.21 -0.94
N TRP A 177 -6.46 0.17 -1.74
CA TRP A 177 -5.70 0.11 -2.98
C TRP A 177 -6.42 0.86 -4.10
N HIS A 178 -5.67 1.63 -4.85
CA HIS A 178 -6.13 2.46 -5.96
C HIS A 178 -5.40 2.09 -7.24
N LEU A 179 -6.15 1.78 -8.28
CA LEU A 179 -5.65 1.60 -9.62
C LEU A 179 -5.72 2.95 -10.35
N ILE A 180 -4.57 3.54 -10.63
CA ILE A 180 -4.48 4.69 -11.54
C ILE A 180 -4.41 4.16 -12.96
N ALA A 181 -5.36 4.53 -13.80
CA ALA A 181 -5.46 4.00 -15.15
C ALA A 181 -6.08 5.01 -16.12
N TYR A 182 -5.67 4.98 -17.39
CA TYR A 182 -6.35 5.69 -18.45
C TYR A 182 -7.67 5.00 -18.78
N CYS A 183 -8.75 5.71 -18.59
CA CYS A 183 -10.10 5.21 -18.87
C CYS A 183 -10.51 5.49 -20.31
N ARG A 184 -10.60 4.48 -21.17
CA ARG A 184 -10.96 4.63 -22.58
C ARG A 184 -12.35 5.24 -22.77
N LEU A 185 -13.31 4.93 -21.87
CA LEU A 185 -14.66 5.50 -21.91
C LEU A 185 -14.66 7.02 -21.65
N ARG A 186 -13.81 7.50 -20.72
CA ARG A 186 -13.74 8.91 -20.34
C ARG A 186 -12.62 9.66 -21.04
N ARG A 187 -11.71 8.95 -21.72
CA ARG A 187 -10.53 9.47 -22.41
C ARG A 187 -9.64 10.32 -21.48
N ASP A 188 -9.48 9.84 -20.24
CA ASP A 188 -8.76 10.56 -19.20
C ASP A 188 -8.18 9.58 -18.18
N VAL A 189 -7.10 9.98 -17.48
CA VAL A 189 -6.54 9.21 -16.36
C VAL A 189 -7.48 9.33 -15.16
N ARG A 190 -7.82 8.19 -14.60
CA ARG A 190 -8.75 8.07 -13.49
C ARG A 190 -8.19 7.21 -12.38
N ASP A 191 -8.66 7.50 -11.20
CA ASP A 191 -8.41 6.76 -9.99
C ASP A 191 -9.59 5.81 -9.71
N PHE A 192 -9.30 4.53 -9.59
CA PHE A 192 -10.26 3.47 -9.32
C PHE A 192 -9.92 2.75 -8.01
N ARG A 193 -10.74 2.89 -6.99
CA ARG A 193 -10.64 2.08 -5.77
C ARG A 193 -10.85 0.61 -6.11
N THR A 194 -9.91 -0.25 -5.72
CA THR A 194 -9.96 -1.67 -6.09
C THR A 194 -11.11 -2.42 -5.42
N ASP A 195 -11.55 -2.00 -4.24
CA ASP A 195 -12.69 -2.57 -3.50
C ASP A 195 -14.05 -2.31 -4.18
N ARG A 196 -14.10 -1.34 -5.11
CA ARG A 196 -15.28 -1.02 -5.92
C ARG A 196 -15.30 -1.74 -7.28
N ILE A 197 -14.28 -2.50 -7.61
CA ILE A 197 -14.23 -3.33 -8.80
C ILE A 197 -14.97 -4.63 -8.49
N ARG A 198 -16.12 -4.83 -9.11
CA ARG A 198 -16.96 -6.03 -8.92
C ARG A 198 -16.54 -7.20 -9.80
N ARG A 199 -16.00 -6.90 -10.95
CA ARG A 199 -15.44 -7.87 -11.90
C ARG A 199 -14.24 -7.28 -12.60
N LEU A 200 -13.21 -8.08 -12.79
CA LEU A 200 -11.99 -7.71 -13.48
C LEU A 200 -11.60 -8.82 -14.45
N GLN A 201 -11.25 -8.44 -15.68
CA GLN A 201 -10.79 -9.36 -16.71
C GLN A 201 -9.58 -8.78 -17.42
N LEU A 202 -8.48 -9.53 -17.39
CA LEU A 202 -7.27 -9.23 -18.14
C LEU A 202 -7.55 -9.52 -19.62
N GLN A 203 -7.44 -8.49 -20.49
CA GLN A 203 -7.68 -8.62 -21.92
C GLN A 203 -6.43 -9.15 -22.64
N ALA A 204 -6.58 -9.75 -23.80
CA ALA A 204 -5.45 -10.14 -24.66
C ALA A 204 -4.76 -8.91 -25.28
N GLU A 205 -5.43 -7.79 -25.32
CA GLU A 205 -4.99 -6.55 -25.94
C GLU A 205 -3.89 -5.88 -25.09
N PHE A 206 -2.82 -5.45 -25.75
CA PHE A 206 -1.75 -4.65 -25.18
C PHE A 206 -2.00 -3.17 -25.48
N PHE A 207 -1.62 -2.29 -24.58
CA PHE A 207 -1.64 -0.86 -24.83
C PHE A 207 -0.21 -0.30 -24.95
N SER A 208 -0.08 0.80 -25.69
CA SER A 208 1.15 1.56 -25.87
C SER A 208 0.89 3.04 -25.51
N GLY A 209 1.94 3.82 -25.42
CA GLY A 209 1.84 5.20 -24.93
C GLY A 209 1.97 5.27 -23.40
N HIS A 210 1.79 6.45 -22.87
CA HIS A 210 1.94 6.75 -21.43
C HIS A 210 3.34 6.45 -20.87
N ASP A 211 4.39 6.42 -21.71
CA ASP A 211 5.77 6.11 -21.27
C ASP A 211 6.31 7.19 -20.32
N ASP A 212 5.86 8.43 -20.48
CA ASP A 212 6.19 9.57 -19.61
C ASP A 212 5.30 9.68 -18.37
N PHE A 213 4.34 8.76 -18.16
CA PHE A 213 3.46 8.81 -17.01
C PHE A 213 4.23 8.45 -15.74
N SER A 214 4.08 9.31 -14.74
CA SER A 214 4.61 9.10 -13.39
C SER A 214 3.48 9.15 -12.38
N VAL A 215 3.31 8.08 -11.63
CA VAL A 215 2.33 8.00 -10.53
C VAL A 215 2.56 9.14 -9.52
N GLN A 216 3.83 9.39 -9.15
CA GLN A 216 4.17 10.44 -8.21
C GLN A 216 3.75 11.82 -8.74
N ARG A 217 4.09 12.12 -9.99
CA ARG A 217 3.68 13.40 -10.63
C ARG A 217 2.16 13.55 -10.68
N TYR A 218 1.45 12.48 -11.05
CA TYR A 218 -0.02 12.48 -11.06
C TYR A 218 -0.61 12.80 -9.68
N LEU A 219 -0.07 12.22 -8.62
CA LEU A 219 -0.51 12.50 -7.25
C LEU A 219 -0.18 13.94 -6.83
N ASP A 220 1.01 14.44 -7.19
CA ASP A 220 1.44 15.80 -6.89
C ASP A 220 0.60 16.85 -7.66
N GLU A 221 0.28 16.59 -8.93
CA GLU A 221 -0.58 17.42 -9.75
C GLU A 221 -2.03 17.41 -9.24
N ALA A 222 -2.57 16.24 -8.93
CA ALA A 222 -3.88 16.10 -8.32
C ALA A 222 -3.98 16.88 -6.99
N ALA A 223 -2.89 16.91 -6.23
CA ALA A 223 -2.78 17.73 -5.02
C ALA A 223 -2.85 19.23 -5.32
N ARG A 224 -2.14 19.69 -6.34
CA ARG A 224 -2.08 21.13 -6.74
C ARG A 224 -3.36 21.60 -7.41
N GLU A 225 -4.00 20.78 -8.21
CA GLU A 225 -5.22 21.11 -8.96
C GLU A 225 -6.50 21.08 -8.10
N GLY A 226 -6.38 20.92 -6.79
CA GLY A 226 -7.54 20.87 -5.90
C GLY A 226 -8.46 19.66 -6.11
N LYS A 227 -7.95 18.60 -6.76
CA LYS A 227 -8.61 17.28 -6.79
C LYS A 227 -8.64 16.67 -5.38
N PHE A 228 -7.83 17.22 -4.50
CA PHE A 228 -7.92 17.04 -3.06
C PHE A 228 -8.65 18.21 -2.43
N VAL A 229 -9.48 17.92 -1.48
CA VAL A 229 -10.09 18.95 -0.64
C VAL A 229 -9.07 19.40 0.40
N THR A 230 -8.90 20.70 0.52
CA THR A 230 -8.09 21.29 1.58
C THR A 230 -9.02 21.68 2.73
N ALA A 231 -8.65 21.30 3.94
CA ALA A 231 -9.37 21.66 5.14
C ALA A 231 -8.43 22.22 6.20
N VAL A 232 -8.90 23.19 6.96
CA VAL A 232 -8.19 23.73 8.11
C VAL A 232 -8.94 23.25 9.35
N VAL A 233 -8.24 22.53 10.22
CA VAL A 233 -8.80 21.98 11.46
C VAL A 233 -7.89 22.38 12.61
N ARG A 234 -8.47 22.92 13.67
CA ARG A 234 -7.79 23.18 14.94
C ARG A 234 -7.87 21.96 15.81
N PHE A 235 -6.75 21.51 16.33
CA PHE A 235 -6.66 20.39 17.28
C PHE A 235 -6.14 20.85 18.63
N GLN A 236 -6.60 20.19 19.68
CA GLN A 236 -5.99 20.35 21.00
C GLN A 236 -4.57 19.79 21.01
N PRO A 237 -3.61 20.38 21.76
CA PRO A 237 -2.21 19.96 21.72
C PRO A 237 -1.98 18.48 22.08
N ASP A 238 -2.79 17.91 22.96
CA ASP A 238 -2.66 16.53 23.43
C ASP A 238 -2.93 15.47 22.34
N VAL A 239 -3.70 15.81 21.28
CA VAL A 239 -3.98 14.90 20.15
C VAL A 239 -3.03 15.07 18.98
N MET A 240 -2.16 16.10 18.97
CA MET A 240 -1.27 16.39 17.86
C MET A 240 -0.31 15.26 17.51
N ARG A 241 0.10 14.45 18.49
CA ARG A 241 0.93 13.26 18.22
C ARG A 241 0.21 12.26 17.31
N ARG A 242 -1.10 12.06 17.52
CA ARG A 242 -1.96 11.23 16.68
C ARG A 242 -2.14 11.85 15.29
N VAL A 243 -2.43 13.14 15.22
CA VAL A 243 -2.60 13.89 13.97
C VAL A 243 -1.34 13.75 13.10
N ARG A 244 -0.16 14.02 13.64
CA ARG A 244 1.11 13.92 12.89
C ARG A 244 1.40 12.49 12.45
N ARG A 245 1.10 11.47 13.26
CA ARG A 245 1.29 10.07 12.90
C ARG A 245 0.39 9.64 11.74
N GLU A 246 -0.88 10.01 11.76
CA GLU A 246 -1.87 9.60 10.78
C GLU A 246 -1.79 10.42 9.49
N TRP A 247 -1.20 11.63 9.55
CA TRP A 247 -1.13 12.59 8.43
C TRP A 247 0.29 12.99 8.01
N ALA A 248 1.32 12.26 8.39
CA ALA A 248 2.72 12.61 8.17
C ALA A 248 3.06 13.04 6.71
N CYS A 249 2.38 12.48 5.71
CA CYS A 249 2.65 12.74 4.28
C CYS A 249 1.74 13.80 3.64
N ARG A 250 0.73 14.34 4.37
CA ARG A 250 -0.33 15.21 3.80
C ARG A 250 -0.65 16.43 4.66
N LEU A 251 0.13 16.65 5.69
CA LEU A 251 0.05 17.84 6.51
C LEU A 251 0.75 18.97 5.74
N VAL A 252 -0.01 19.98 5.33
CA VAL A 252 0.49 21.08 4.50
C VAL A 252 1.12 22.16 5.36
N THR A 253 0.43 22.59 6.41
CA THR A 253 0.93 23.59 7.38
C THR A 253 0.45 23.24 8.78
N GLU A 254 1.23 23.67 9.76
CA GLU A 254 0.92 23.58 11.18
C GLU A 254 1.23 24.93 11.83
N THR A 255 0.25 25.55 12.48
CA THR A 255 0.39 26.84 13.14
C THR A 255 -0.12 26.72 14.57
N THR A 256 0.73 27.04 15.54
CA THR A 256 0.32 27.07 16.96
C THR A 256 -0.42 28.36 17.25
N GLU A 257 -1.62 28.25 17.81
CA GLU A 257 -2.51 29.33 18.22
C GLU A 257 -2.79 29.23 19.73
N PRO A 258 -3.29 30.29 20.38
CA PRO A 258 -3.64 30.25 21.81
C PRO A 258 -4.69 29.17 22.14
N GLU A 259 -5.59 28.89 21.19
CA GLU A 259 -6.72 27.95 21.35
C GLU A 259 -6.40 26.53 20.91
N GLY A 260 -5.17 26.26 20.41
CA GLY A 260 -4.75 24.95 19.93
C GLY A 260 -3.76 25.03 18.77
N VAL A 261 -3.72 23.99 17.97
CA VAL A 261 -2.84 23.91 16.78
C VAL A 261 -3.74 23.84 15.54
N ALA A 262 -3.70 24.89 14.72
CA ALA A 262 -4.37 24.90 13.42
C ALA A 262 -3.52 24.14 12.39
N VAL A 263 -4.12 23.15 11.74
CA VAL A 263 -3.48 22.27 10.77
C VAL A 263 -4.21 22.36 9.45
N THR A 264 -3.47 22.63 8.38
CA THR A 264 -4.00 22.52 7.02
C THR A 264 -3.79 21.10 6.52
N LEU A 265 -4.88 20.41 6.26
CA LEU A 265 -4.94 19.03 5.82
C LEU A 265 -5.35 18.97 4.36
N MET A 266 -4.82 18.00 3.63
CA MET A 266 -5.21 17.70 2.25
C MET A 266 -5.80 16.30 2.17
N GLY A 267 -7.07 16.18 1.83
CA GLY A 267 -7.79 14.90 1.75
C GLY A 267 -8.45 14.68 0.40
N TYR A 268 -8.87 13.45 0.12
CA TYR A 268 -9.54 13.10 -1.15
C TYR A 268 -11.03 13.43 -1.17
N SER A 269 -11.67 13.49 -0.02
CA SER A 269 -13.06 13.92 0.10
C SER A 269 -13.34 14.50 1.48
N LEU A 270 -14.32 15.40 1.56
CA LEU A 270 -14.76 15.96 2.83
C LEU A 270 -15.50 14.92 3.69
N GLU A 271 -16.19 13.97 3.07
CA GLU A 271 -16.90 12.89 3.76
C GLU A 271 -15.92 12.02 4.53
N TRP A 272 -14.82 11.61 3.91
CA TRP A 272 -13.79 10.83 4.60
C TRP A 272 -13.11 11.64 5.72
N LEU A 273 -12.83 12.92 5.47
CA LEU A 273 -12.31 13.83 6.49
C LEU A 273 -13.30 14.01 7.67
N THR A 274 -14.62 13.97 7.41
CA THR A 274 -15.66 14.08 8.44
C THR A 274 -15.53 12.95 9.45
N ASP A 275 -15.47 11.70 8.99
CA ASP A 275 -15.34 10.54 9.87
C ASP A 275 -14.07 10.61 10.71
N TRP A 276 -12.96 11.01 10.07
CA TRP A 276 -11.67 11.13 10.74
C TRP A 276 -11.66 12.24 11.79
N VAL A 277 -12.19 13.43 11.49
CA VAL A 277 -12.27 14.55 12.44
C VAL A 277 -13.18 14.19 13.62
N LEU A 278 -14.33 13.56 13.37
CA LEU A 278 -15.24 13.10 14.43
C LEU A 278 -14.58 12.09 15.37
N SER A 279 -13.57 11.33 14.92
CA SER A 279 -12.83 10.40 15.79
C SER A 279 -12.00 11.08 16.89
N PHE A 280 -11.81 12.41 16.82
CA PHE A 280 -11.17 13.21 17.86
C PHE A 280 -12.18 13.81 18.86
N GLY A 281 -13.48 13.67 18.58
CA GLY A 281 -14.54 14.24 19.41
C GLY A 281 -14.43 15.76 19.51
N SER A 282 -14.56 16.31 20.72
CA SER A 282 -14.49 17.75 20.99
C SER A 282 -13.07 18.33 20.93
N LYS A 283 -12.04 17.51 20.64
CA LYS A 283 -10.63 17.95 20.55
C LYS A 283 -10.23 18.42 19.16
N ALA A 284 -11.14 18.38 18.20
CA ALA A 284 -10.97 18.87 16.85
C ALA A 284 -12.08 19.84 16.47
N GLU A 285 -11.72 20.96 15.87
CA GLU A 285 -12.65 21.98 15.38
C GLU A 285 -12.34 22.32 13.95
N VAL A 286 -13.30 22.18 13.05
CA VAL A 286 -13.14 22.56 11.64
C VAL A 286 -13.23 24.08 11.53
N LEU A 287 -12.18 24.68 10.96
CA LEU A 287 -12.10 26.13 10.71
C LEU A 287 -12.54 26.47 9.28
N ALA A 288 -12.14 25.66 8.29
CA ALA A 288 -12.44 25.85 6.86
C ALA A 288 -12.35 24.52 6.08
N PRO A 289 -13.09 24.39 4.97
CA PRO A 289 -14.13 25.31 4.47
C PRO A 289 -15.45 25.16 5.23
N GLU A 290 -16.36 26.11 5.05
CA GLU A 290 -17.66 26.11 5.72
C GLU A 290 -18.52 24.88 5.34
N THR A 291 -18.41 24.40 4.11
CA THR A 291 -19.05 23.16 3.66
C THR A 291 -18.61 21.94 4.47
N PHE A 292 -17.35 21.87 4.86
CA PHE A 292 -16.81 20.80 5.70
C PHE A 292 -17.31 20.92 7.15
N LYS A 293 -17.34 22.13 7.69
CA LYS A 293 -17.90 22.40 9.01
C LYS A 293 -19.35 21.93 9.12
N ASN A 294 -20.16 22.24 8.09
CA ASN A 294 -21.54 21.81 8.02
C ASN A 294 -21.70 20.28 7.93
N LEU A 295 -20.82 19.59 7.17
CA LEU A 295 -20.82 18.11 7.11
C LEU A 295 -20.54 17.50 8.48
N VAL A 296 -19.51 17.97 9.17
CA VAL A 296 -19.16 17.51 10.53
C VAL A 296 -20.29 17.78 11.50
N ALA A 297 -20.92 18.97 11.47
CA ALA A 297 -22.04 19.32 12.33
C ALA A 297 -23.25 18.41 12.09
N MET A 298 -23.63 18.21 10.82
CA MET A 298 -24.74 17.32 10.46
C MET A 298 -24.53 15.88 10.94
N GLU A 299 -23.32 15.36 10.81
CA GLU A 299 -23.03 13.99 11.23
C GLU A 299 -23.01 13.87 12.77
N ALA A 300 -22.43 14.86 13.45
CA ALA A 300 -22.47 14.95 14.91
C ALA A 300 -23.91 15.03 15.46
N GLU A 301 -24.80 15.78 14.78
CA GLU A 301 -26.23 15.85 15.14
C GLU A 301 -26.94 14.50 14.98
N LYS A 302 -26.67 13.76 13.88
CA LYS A 302 -27.20 12.40 13.69
C LYS A 302 -26.75 11.46 14.80
N ILE A 303 -25.45 11.50 15.14
CA ILE A 303 -24.91 10.72 16.25
C ILE A 303 -25.63 11.09 17.56
N ALA A 304 -25.71 12.38 17.86
CA ALA A 304 -26.36 12.84 19.06
C ALA A 304 -27.87 12.45 19.13
N ALA A 305 -28.57 12.55 18.01
CA ALA A 305 -29.97 12.14 17.90
C ALA A 305 -30.15 10.64 18.16
N HIS A 306 -29.24 9.82 17.64
CA HIS A 306 -29.25 8.37 17.82
C HIS A 306 -29.15 7.96 19.30
N TYR A 307 -28.36 8.67 20.10
CA TYR A 307 -28.18 8.39 21.53
C TYR A 307 -29.18 9.13 22.46
N ARG A 308 -29.85 10.17 21.97
CA ARG A 308 -30.89 10.90 22.75
C ARG A 308 -32.29 10.31 22.63
N ALA A 309 -32.58 9.58 21.54
CA ALA A 309 -33.87 8.94 21.36
C ALA A 309 -34.04 7.80 22.38
N PRO A 310 -35.09 7.79 23.21
CA PRO A 310 -35.37 6.67 24.12
C PRO A 310 -35.65 5.44 23.25
N ARG A 311 -34.78 4.44 23.29
CA ARG A 311 -35.02 3.16 22.62
C ARG A 311 -36.09 2.40 23.36
N ALA A 312 -37.21 2.16 22.72
CA ALA A 312 -38.31 1.33 23.23
C ALA A 312 -37.93 -0.17 23.44
N SER A 313 -36.68 -0.55 23.30
CA SER A 313 -36.18 -1.92 23.38
C SER A 313 -34.99 -2.17 24.32
N ASP A 314 -34.63 -1.21 25.18
CA ASP A 314 -33.44 -1.39 26.07
C ASP A 314 -33.70 -2.38 27.25
N ALA A 315 -34.85 -3.07 27.25
CA ALA A 315 -35.13 -4.13 28.23
C ALA A 315 -34.53 -5.51 27.89
N ARG A 316 -33.83 -5.68 26.74
CA ARG A 316 -33.35 -7.01 26.30
C ARG A 316 -31.86 -7.15 25.93
N VAL A 317 -31.06 -6.14 26.06
CA VAL A 317 -29.63 -6.22 25.68
C VAL A 317 -28.78 -5.70 26.82
N TRP A 318 -27.92 -6.54 27.32
CA TRP A 318 -26.92 -6.42 28.39
C TRP A 318 -27.26 -7.09 29.74
N GLN A 319 -27.52 -8.39 29.68
CA GLN A 319 -27.08 -9.29 30.75
C GLN A 319 -25.60 -9.65 30.54
N ALA A 320 -24.72 -8.69 30.34
CA ALA A 320 -23.28 -8.89 30.25
C ALA A 320 -22.54 -8.59 31.55
N GLU A 321 -23.24 -8.27 32.63
CA GLU A 321 -22.66 -8.09 33.97
C GLU A 321 -22.42 -9.38 34.74
N THR A 322 -22.78 -10.55 34.18
CA THR A 322 -22.65 -11.84 34.91
C THR A 322 -21.48 -12.71 34.40
N LEU A 323 -20.56 -12.18 33.64
CA LEU A 323 -19.38 -12.92 33.13
C LEU A 323 -18.03 -12.37 33.62
N LEU A 324 -18.03 -11.54 34.67
CA LEU A 324 -16.81 -11.04 35.33
C LEU A 324 -16.88 -11.21 36.86
N THR A 325 -17.41 -12.32 37.32
CA THR A 325 -17.14 -12.85 38.68
C THR A 325 -16.56 -14.25 38.57
#